data_52921e616e906fb927ef35dcbd1e91b4
#
_entry.id   52921e616e906fb927ef35dcbd1e91b4
#
_cell.length_a   1.000
_cell.length_b   1.000
_cell.length_c   1.000
_cell.angle_alpha   90.00
_cell.angle_beta   90.00
_cell.angle_gamma   90.00
#
_symmetry.space_group_name_H-M   'P 1'
#
loop_
_entity.id
_entity.type
_entity.pdbx_description
1 polymer ?
#
loop_
_entity_poly.entity_id
_entity_poly.type
_entity_poly.pdbx_seq_one_letter_code
_entity_poly.pdbx_strand_id
1 'polypeptide(L)'
;MKTILTKEIRNIINRNGPNRLYMVSDFAHLNNDGLVTRALSRLEKEGVLIRLSQGLYLYPLRNKFGVLRPSIEDIAYAIAEKDKARIIPSGLTALNKLGLSTQVTMNAVYLTDATARELTIGNRKIIFKRSAPRNFAYKTDLFPLIVAAMKELGKDNVTDEQVASIKQAIEKYGSPDEIKYDYSIAPQWIKQRLAL
;
A
#
# COMPACT_ATOMS: atom_id res chain seq x y z
N MET A 1 -9.49 -24.05 26.92
CA MET A 1 -9.74 -23.47 25.57
C MET A 1 -8.92 -22.21 25.26
N LYS A 2 -8.90 -21.15 26.09
CA LYS A 2 -8.18 -19.88 25.82
C LYS A 2 -6.66 -20.05 25.58
N THR A 3 -5.99 -20.95 26.29
CA THR A 3 -4.55 -21.18 26.19
C THR A 3 -4.17 -22.01 24.93
N ILE A 4 -5.04 -22.92 24.52
CA ILE A 4 -4.84 -23.77 23.35
C ILE A 4 -4.85 -22.94 22.08
N LEU A 5 -5.85 -22.07 21.89
CA LEU A 5 -5.96 -21.19 20.72
C LEU A 5 -4.77 -20.22 20.60
N THR A 6 -4.30 -19.66 21.73
CA THR A 6 -3.11 -18.78 21.70
C THR A 6 -1.85 -19.55 21.26
N LYS A 7 -1.69 -20.81 21.68
CA LYS A 7 -0.59 -21.67 21.23
C LYS A 7 -0.69 -21.99 19.74
N GLU A 8 -1.89 -22.26 19.25
CA GLU A 8 -2.15 -22.53 17.84
C GLU A 8 -1.80 -21.31 16.98
N ILE A 9 -2.30 -20.13 17.31
CA ILE A 9 -1.98 -18.87 16.63
C ILE A 9 -0.47 -18.60 16.65
N ARG A 10 0.19 -18.80 17.79
CA ARG A 10 1.66 -18.67 17.90
C ARG A 10 2.39 -19.63 16.95
N ASN A 11 1.95 -20.88 16.86
CA ASN A 11 2.55 -21.87 15.98
C ASN A 11 2.39 -21.49 14.50
N ILE A 12 1.22 -20.96 14.11
CA ILE A 12 0.97 -20.46 12.75
C ILE A 12 1.91 -19.29 12.45
N ILE A 13 2.02 -18.32 13.36
CA ILE A 13 2.88 -17.14 13.22
C ILE A 13 4.36 -17.55 13.08
N ASN A 14 4.83 -18.46 13.94
CA ASN A 14 6.20 -18.93 13.91
C ASN A 14 6.54 -19.70 12.63
N ARG A 15 5.60 -20.54 12.14
CA ARG A 15 5.76 -21.31 10.89
C ARG A 15 5.87 -20.39 9.68
N ASN A 16 5.10 -19.30 9.67
CA ASN A 16 5.09 -18.35 8.56
C ASN A 16 6.33 -17.45 8.50
N GLY A 17 7.12 -17.40 9.59
CA GLY A 17 8.34 -16.60 9.69
C GLY A 17 8.09 -15.13 10.01
N PRO A 18 9.17 -14.40 10.33
CA PRO A 18 9.11 -12.99 10.71
C PRO A 18 8.86 -12.03 9.53
N ASN A 19 8.72 -10.75 9.83
CA ASN A 19 8.43 -9.64 8.91
C ASN A 19 7.07 -9.79 8.21
N ARG A 20 6.06 -10.28 8.94
CA ARG A 20 4.69 -10.45 8.42
C ARG A 20 3.67 -9.71 9.25
N LEU A 21 2.66 -9.19 8.56
CA LEU A 21 1.50 -8.58 9.16
C LEU A 21 0.41 -9.61 9.45
N TYR A 22 -0.28 -9.44 10.56
CA TYR A 22 -1.40 -10.27 10.99
C TYR A 22 -2.61 -9.43 11.36
N MET A 23 -3.79 -9.88 10.93
CA MET A 23 -5.11 -9.36 11.28
C MET A 23 -5.97 -10.47 11.84
N VAL A 24 -7.10 -10.13 12.46
CA VAL A 24 -8.06 -11.13 12.95
C VAL A 24 -8.57 -12.01 11.81
N SER A 25 -8.79 -11.42 10.63
CA SER A 25 -9.23 -12.12 9.42
C SER A 25 -8.30 -13.24 8.93
N ASP A 26 -6.99 -13.17 9.24
CA ASP A 26 -6.04 -14.24 8.88
C ASP A 26 -6.32 -15.57 9.60
N PHE A 27 -7.09 -15.49 10.68
CA PHE A 27 -7.45 -16.62 11.54
C PHE A 27 -8.95 -16.93 11.47
N ALA A 28 -9.65 -16.50 10.42
CA ALA A 28 -11.10 -16.71 10.26
C ALA A 28 -11.47 -18.21 10.30
N HIS A 29 -10.57 -19.09 9.87
CA HIS A 29 -10.75 -20.55 9.94
C HIS A 29 -10.92 -21.10 11.37
N LEU A 30 -10.54 -20.33 12.39
CA LEU A 30 -10.72 -20.68 13.81
C LEU A 30 -12.13 -20.33 14.32
N ASN A 31 -12.98 -19.73 13.50
CA ASN A 31 -14.40 -19.41 13.75
C ASN A 31 -14.68 -18.71 15.09
N ASN A 32 -13.72 -17.90 15.60
CA ASN A 32 -13.90 -17.18 16.86
C ASN A 32 -13.07 -15.91 16.94
N ASP A 33 -13.52 -14.86 16.27
CA ASP A 33 -12.82 -13.56 16.18
C ASP A 33 -12.52 -12.94 17.54
N GLY A 34 -13.43 -13.10 18.53
CA GLY A 34 -13.24 -12.58 19.87
C GLY A 34 -12.09 -13.26 20.62
N LEU A 35 -11.92 -14.56 20.48
CA LEU A 35 -10.79 -15.28 21.08
C LEU A 35 -9.50 -15.01 20.29
N VAL A 36 -9.55 -14.88 18.96
CA VAL A 36 -8.41 -14.50 18.11
C VAL A 36 -7.89 -13.11 18.52
N THR A 37 -8.77 -12.14 18.65
CA THR A 37 -8.42 -10.77 19.10
C THR A 37 -7.70 -10.78 20.44
N ARG A 38 -8.22 -11.55 21.42
CA ARG A 38 -7.59 -11.69 22.74
C ARG A 38 -6.23 -12.40 22.66
N ALA A 39 -6.09 -13.41 21.80
CA ALA A 39 -4.83 -14.13 21.60
C ALA A 39 -3.76 -13.23 20.97
N LEU A 40 -4.09 -12.47 19.93
CA LEU A 40 -3.17 -11.52 19.30
C LEU A 40 -2.73 -10.43 20.28
N SER A 41 -3.67 -9.89 21.08
CA SER A 41 -3.34 -8.92 22.12
C SER A 41 -2.46 -9.51 23.24
N ARG A 42 -2.62 -10.80 23.57
CA ARG A 42 -1.73 -11.49 24.50
C ARG A 42 -0.33 -11.65 23.94
N LEU A 43 -0.21 -12.08 22.67
CA LEU A 43 1.08 -12.21 21.99
C LEU A 43 1.81 -10.86 21.85
N GLU A 44 1.07 -9.77 21.70
CA GLU A 44 1.63 -8.42 21.73
C GLU A 44 2.17 -8.08 23.14
N LYS A 45 1.41 -8.32 24.21
CA LYS A 45 1.87 -8.11 25.60
C LYS A 45 3.10 -8.96 25.97
N GLU A 46 3.20 -10.16 25.39
CA GLU A 46 4.36 -11.06 25.56
C GLU A 46 5.56 -10.65 24.67
N GLY A 47 5.44 -9.57 23.89
CA GLY A 47 6.50 -9.06 23.00
C GLY A 47 6.77 -9.90 21.77
N VAL A 48 5.90 -10.90 21.48
CA VAL A 48 5.98 -11.72 20.26
C VAL A 48 5.55 -10.92 19.04
N LEU A 49 4.48 -10.14 19.18
CA LEU A 49 3.94 -9.25 18.16
C LEU A 49 4.15 -7.79 18.54
N ILE A 50 4.16 -6.92 17.54
CA ILE A 50 4.09 -5.47 17.71
C ILE A 50 2.75 -5.01 17.14
N ARG A 51 1.97 -4.30 17.92
CA ARG A 51 0.73 -3.68 17.43
C ARG A 51 1.08 -2.42 16.66
N LEU A 52 0.76 -2.39 15.37
CA LEU A 52 0.98 -1.24 14.49
C LEU A 52 -0.21 -0.28 14.52
N SER A 53 -1.43 -0.84 14.54
CA SER A 53 -2.70 -0.12 14.61
C SER A 53 -3.76 -1.02 15.22
N GLN A 54 -4.99 -0.52 15.36
CA GLN A 54 -6.10 -1.35 15.84
C GLN A 54 -6.33 -2.53 14.89
N GLY A 55 -6.25 -3.77 15.43
CA GLY A 55 -6.44 -4.99 14.66
C GLY A 55 -5.30 -5.37 13.71
N LEU A 56 -4.22 -4.59 13.65
CA LEU A 56 -3.06 -4.82 12.80
C LEU A 56 -1.81 -5.06 13.64
N TYR A 57 -1.20 -6.23 13.47
CA TYR A 57 -0.03 -6.68 14.22
C TYR A 57 1.10 -7.07 13.27
N LEU A 58 2.33 -6.79 13.68
CA LEU A 58 3.56 -7.21 13.01
C LEU A 58 4.23 -8.33 13.79
N TYR A 59 4.57 -9.44 13.15
CA TYR A 59 5.57 -10.37 13.66
C TYR A 59 6.94 -9.86 13.22
N PRO A 60 7.73 -9.22 14.12
CA PRO A 60 8.89 -8.47 13.71
C PRO A 60 10.08 -9.36 13.38
N LEU A 61 10.88 -8.97 12.39
CA LEU A 61 12.24 -9.45 12.26
C LEU A 61 13.12 -8.71 13.27
N ARG A 62 13.81 -9.47 14.10
CA ARG A 62 14.76 -8.94 15.11
C ARG A 62 16.17 -9.35 14.75
N ASN A 63 17.10 -8.42 14.83
CA ASN A 63 18.53 -8.69 14.66
C ASN A 63 19.32 -7.98 15.75
N LYS A 64 20.66 -8.06 15.68
CA LYS A 64 21.57 -7.42 16.65
C LYS A 64 21.45 -5.88 16.73
N PHE A 65 20.84 -5.24 15.74
CA PHE A 65 20.61 -3.79 15.69
C PHE A 65 19.22 -3.40 16.15
N GLY A 66 18.36 -4.37 16.48
CA GLY A 66 17.01 -4.13 16.97
C GLY A 66 15.90 -4.72 16.10
N VAL A 67 14.76 -4.06 16.11
CA VAL A 67 13.56 -4.46 15.35
C VAL A 67 13.55 -3.81 13.98
N LEU A 68 13.55 -4.63 12.94
CA LEU A 68 13.30 -4.16 11.58
C LEU A 68 11.80 -3.96 11.38
N ARG A 69 11.41 -2.73 11.09
CA ARG A 69 10.03 -2.38 10.79
C ARG A 69 9.84 -2.22 9.29
N PRO A 70 8.75 -2.74 8.71
CA PRO A 70 8.43 -2.51 7.31
C PRO A 70 8.16 -1.02 7.07
N SER A 71 8.38 -0.57 5.85
CA SER A 71 8.04 0.80 5.44
C SER A 71 6.51 1.00 5.45
N ILE A 72 6.07 2.24 5.46
CA ILE A 72 4.63 2.57 5.32
C ILE A 72 4.07 2.03 4.01
N GLU A 73 4.87 2.05 2.96
CA GLU A 73 4.50 1.48 1.66
C GLU A 73 4.32 -0.04 1.75
N ASP A 74 5.28 -0.77 2.33
CA ASP A 74 5.17 -2.23 2.51
C ASP A 74 3.92 -2.60 3.32
N ILE A 75 3.62 -1.82 4.35
CA ILE A 75 2.41 -2.02 5.16
C ILE A 75 1.15 -1.80 4.30
N ALA A 76 1.12 -0.76 3.46
CA ALA A 76 -0.03 -0.47 2.61
C ALA A 76 -0.27 -1.60 1.59
N TYR A 77 0.78 -2.07 0.92
CA TYR A 77 0.67 -3.18 -0.03
C TYR A 77 0.30 -4.50 0.65
N ALA A 78 0.88 -4.83 1.80
CA ALA A 78 0.52 -6.02 2.54
C ALA A 78 -0.94 -6.01 3.04
N ILE A 79 -1.48 -4.83 3.38
CA ILE A 79 -2.90 -4.66 3.71
C ILE A 79 -3.77 -4.88 2.47
N ALA A 80 -3.40 -4.30 1.33
CA ALA A 80 -4.12 -4.45 0.08
C ALA A 80 -4.17 -5.92 -0.38
N GLU A 81 -3.05 -6.63 -0.29
CA GLU A 81 -2.97 -8.06 -0.59
C GLU A 81 -3.93 -8.88 0.27
N LYS A 82 -3.97 -8.63 1.59
CA LYS A 82 -4.91 -9.29 2.51
C LYS A 82 -6.37 -9.03 2.17
N ASP A 83 -6.67 -7.82 1.75
CA ASP A 83 -8.02 -7.42 1.34
C ASP A 83 -8.37 -7.88 -0.10
N LYS A 84 -7.42 -8.49 -0.81
CA LYS A 84 -7.50 -8.80 -2.25
C LYS A 84 -7.88 -7.56 -3.07
N ALA A 85 -7.34 -6.42 -2.70
CA ALA A 85 -7.60 -5.12 -3.27
C ALA A 85 -6.42 -4.64 -4.11
N ARG A 86 -6.71 -3.86 -5.14
CA ARG A 86 -5.69 -3.10 -5.86
C ARG A 86 -5.54 -1.73 -5.23
N ILE A 87 -4.30 -1.24 -5.17
CA ILE A 87 -4.00 0.11 -4.71
C ILE A 87 -3.08 0.83 -5.70
N ILE A 88 -3.28 2.13 -5.82
CA ILE A 88 -2.47 3.03 -6.64
C ILE A 88 -2.03 4.18 -5.75
N PRO A 89 -0.72 4.46 -5.61
CA PRO A 89 -0.26 5.66 -4.92
C PRO A 89 -0.90 6.92 -5.50
N SER A 90 -1.28 7.86 -4.66
CA SER A 90 -1.99 9.08 -5.05
C SER A 90 -1.48 10.30 -4.27
N GLY A 91 -1.82 11.49 -4.74
CA GLY A 91 -1.36 12.71 -4.11
C GLY A 91 0.16 12.83 -4.12
N LEU A 92 0.71 13.44 -3.08
CA LEU A 92 2.17 13.55 -2.90
C LEU A 92 2.88 12.19 -2.86
N THR A 93 2.20 11.10 -2.48
CA THR A 93 2.76 9.76 -2.53
C THR A 93 3.11 9.34 -3.97
N ALA A 94 2.25 9.67 -4.93
CA ALA A 94 2.50 9.40 -6.35
C ALA A 94 3.63 10.28 -6.91
N LEU A 95 3.66 11.57 -6.54
CA LEU A 95 4.71 12.49 -6.95
C LEU A 95 6.09 12.04 -6.46
N ASN A 96 6.18 11.66 -5.19
CA ASN A 96 7.43 11.17 -4.60
C ASN A 96 7.91 9.89 -5.28
N LYS A 97 6.99 8.98 -5.60
CA LYS A 97 7.33 7.71 -6.24
C LYS A 97 7.85 7.89 -7.67
N LEU A 98 7.39 8.93 -8.36
CA LEU A 98 7.91 9.32 -9.69
C LEU A 98 9.14 10.26 -9.62
N GLY A 99 9.60 10.62 -8.41
CA GLY A 99 10.69 11.59 -8.24
C GLY A 99 10.33 13.03 -8.61
N LEU A 100 9.03 13.34 -8.75
CA LEU A 100 8.53 14.69 -9.08
C LEU A 100 8.39 15.61 -7.87
N SER A 101 8.58 15.09 -6.67
CA SER A 101 8.61 15.83 -5.42
C SER A 101 9.55 15.17 -4.42
N THR A 102 10.23 15.98 -3.62
CA THR A 102 11.07 15.56 -2.50
C THR A 102 10.41 15.78 -1.14
N GLN A 103 9.16 16.27 -1.12
CA GLN A 103 8.44 16.56 0.12
C GLN A 103 8.15 15.26 0.88
N VAL A 104 8.60 15.21 2.14
CA VAL A 104 8.27 14.10 3.05
C VAL A 104 6.84 14.28 3.55
N THR A 105 5.98 13.32 3.25
CA THR A 105 4.59 13.34 3.71
C THR A 105 4.41 12.53 5.00
N MET A 106 3.62 13.06 5.93
CA MET A 106 3.16 12.30 7.09
C MET A 106 2.07 11.30 6.73
N ASN A 107 1.38 11.53 5.61
CA ASN A 107 0.28 10.71 5.13
C ASN A 107 0.65 10.04 3.80
N ALA A 108 0.55 8.72 3.75
CA ALA A 108 0.63 7.96 2.50
C ALA A 108 -0.79 7.71 1.98
N VAL A 109 -1.10 8.26 0.80
CA VAL A 109 -2.44 8.19 0.20
C VAL A 109 -2.43 7.21 -0.95
N TYR A 110 -3.41 6.31 -0.95
CA TYR A 110 -3.63 5.32 -2.00
C TYR A 110 -5.08 5.35 -2.47
N LEU A 111 -5.30 5.27 -3.77
CA LEU A 111 -6.59 4.90 -4.34
C LEU A 111 -6.77 3.39 -4.18
N THR A 112 -7.99 2.92 -3.91
CA THR A 112 -8.31 1.50 -3.80
C THR A 112 -9.65 1.17 -4.47
N ASP A 113 -9.79 -0.05 -4.96
CA ASP A 113 -11.06 -0.61 -5.45
C ASP A 113 -11.87 -1.27 -4.31
N ALA A 114 -11.29 -1.40 -3.12
CA ALA A 114 -11.96 -1.89 -1.91
C ALA A 114 -12.54 -0.76 -1.04
N THR A 115 -12.81 -1.07 0.22
CA THR A 115 -13.37 -0.14 1.19
C THR A 115 -12.37 0.94 1.59
N ALA A 116 -12.82 2.20 1.56
CA ALA A 116 -12.04 3.34 2.05
C ALA A 116 -11.80 3.20 3.56
N ARG A 117 -10.57 3.47 4.00
CA ARG A 117 -10.20 3.48 5.42
C ARG A 117 -8.93 4.27 5.68
N GLU A 118 -8.73 4.62 6.93
CA GLU A 118 -7.53 5.28 7.43
C GLU A 118 -6.92 4.45 8.58
N LEU A 119 -5.61 4.31 8.56
CA LEU A 119 -4.86 3.65 9.63
C LEU A 119 -3.74 4.59 10.10
N THR A 120 -3.58 4.69 11.42
CA THR A 120 -2.47 5.42 12.02
C THR A 120 -1.39 4.42 12.44
N ILE A 121 -0.18 4.61 11.92
CA ILE A 121 1.00 3.79 12.18
C ILE A 121 2.08 4.68 12.82
N GLY A 122 2.15 4.65 14.14
CA GLY A 122 3.00 5.60 14.88
C GLY A 122 2.50 7.03 14.68
N ASN A 123 3.36 7.90 14.13
CA ASN A 123 3.05 9.30 13.81
C ASN A 123 2.66 9.52 12.33
N ARG A 124 2.50 8.46 11.55
CA ARG A 124 2.15 8.52 10.12
C ARG A 124 0.79 7.88 9.88
N LYS A 125 0.14 8.26 8.76
CA LYS A 125 -1.15 7.70 8.35
C LYS A 125 -1.05 7.03 6.99
N ILE A 126 -1.80 5.93 6.83
CA ILE A 126 -2.11 5.32 5.56
C ILE A 126 -3.58 5.59 5.28
N ILE A 127 -3.87 6.21 4.15
CA ILE A 127 -5.22 6.60 3.75
C ILE A 127 -5.57 5.88 2.46
N PHE A 128 -6.53 4.96 2.51
CA PHE A 128 -7.11 4.31 1.34
C PHE A 128 -8.38 5.06 0.94
N LYS A 129 -8.38 5.64 -0.27
CA LYS A 129 -9.54 6.34 -0.85
C LYS A 129 -10.15 5.46 -1.93
N ARG A 130 -11.44 5.14 -1.79
CA ARG A 130 -12.14 4.38 -2.82
C ARG A 130 -12.15 5.14 -4.14
N SER A 131 -11.87 4.42 -5.23
CA SER A 131 -11.79 4.99 -6.56
C SER A 131 -12.59 4.18 -7.57
N ALA A 132 -12.96 4.81 -8.69
CA ALA A 132 -13.76 4.16 -9.72
C ALA A 132 -12.96 3.03 -10.42
N PRO A 133 -13.62 1.92 -10.84
CA PRO A 133 -12.97 0.79 -11.50
C PRO A 133 -12.10 1.18 -12.71
N ARG A 134 -12.49 2.22 -13.45
CA ARG A 134 -11.72 2.74 -14.60
C ARG A 134 -10.29 3.16 -14.24
N ASN A 135 -10.04 3.57 -13.00
CA ASN A 135 -8.69 3.96 -12.55
C ASN A 135 -7.78 2.74 -12.35
N PHE A 136 -8.33 1.52 -12.35
CA PHE A 136 -7.63 0.26 -12.23
C PHE A 136 -7.64 -0.55 -13.54
N ALA A 137 -8.04 0.07 -14.67
CA ALA A 137 -8.13 -0.60 -15.98
C ALA A 137 -6.79 -0.63 -16.74
N TYR A 138 -5.77 0.02 -16.21
CA TYR A 138 -4.42 0.07 -16.79
C TYR A 138 -3.74 -1.30 -16.69
N LYS A 139 -2.89 -1.61 -17.69
CA LYS A 139 -2.11 -2.85 -17.75
C LYS A 139 -0.82 -2.76 -16.97
N THR A 140 -0.23 -1.55 -16.90
CA THR A 140 1.02 -1.31 -16.16
C THR A 140 0.72 -0.68 -14.79
N ASP A 141 1.65 -0.84 -13.84
CA ASP A 141 1.61 -0.10 -12.57
C ASP A 141 2.12 1.34 -12.73
N LEU A 142 2.88 1.60 -13.79
CA LEU A 142 3.48 2.91 -14.04
C LEU A 142 2.43 3.93 -14.48
N PHE A 143 1.55 3.58 -15.42
CA PHE A 143 0.65 4.55 -16.03
C PHE A 143 -0.42 5.09 -15.06
N PRO A 144 -1.07 4.27 -14.22
CA PRO A 144 -1.99 4.79 -13.21
C PRO A 144 -1.27 5.68 -12.17
N LEU A 145 0.01 5.40 -11.88
CA LEU A 145 0.84 6.25 -11.03
C LEU A 145 1.08 7.62 -11.67
N ILE A 146 1.41 7.66 -12.97
CA ILE A 146 1.57 8.90 -13.76
C ILE A 146 0.26 9.70 -13.76
N VAL A 147 -0.86 9.05 -14.05
CA VAL A 147 -2.18 9.69 -14.04
C VAL A 147 -2.51 10.29 -12.67
N ALA A 148 -2.21 9.57 -11.60
CA ALA A 148 -2.45 10.05 -10.24
C ALA A 148 -1.55 11.26 -9.89
N ALA A 149 -0.28 11.22 -10.28
CA ALA A 149 0.67 12.31 -10.07
C ALA A 149 0.31 13.57 -10.86
N MET A 150 -0.03 13.42 -12.14
CA MET A 150 -0.44 14.55 -12.99
C MET A 150 -1.75 15.19 -12.50
N LYS A 151 -2.70 14.39 -11.99
CA LYS A 151 -3.92 14.92 -11.37
C LYS A 151 -3.63 15.70 -10.10
N GLU A 152 -2.64 15.30 -9.31
CA GLU A 152 -2.23 16.00 -8.09
C GLU A 152 -1.58 17.36 -8.42
N LEU A 153 -0.74 17.40 -9.45
CA LEU A 153 -0.16 18.68 -9.93
C LEU A 153 -1.24 19.62 -10.46
N GLY A 154 -2.28 19.06 -11.08
CA GLY A 154 -3.31 19.85 -11.77
C GLY A 154 -2.92 20.17 -13.21
N LYS A 155 -3.93 20.21 -14.09
CA LYS A 155 -3.75 20.34 -15.54
C LYS A 155 -2.84 21.51 -15.97
N ASP A 156 -3.00 22.65 -15.30
CA ASP A 156 -2.33 23.91 -15.68
C ASP A 156 -0.97 24.10 -14.98
N ASN A 157 -0.62 23.21 -14.06
CA ASN A 157 0.59 23.32 -13.23
C ASN A 157 1.68 22.31 -13.61
N VAL A 158 1.41 21.39 -14.55
CA VAL A 158 2.41 20.42 -15.00
C VAL A 158 3.45 21.12 -15.85
N THR A 159 4.71 21.14 -15.40
CA THR A 159 5.83 21.79 -16.11
C THR A 159 6.39 20.88 -17.19
N ASP A 160 7.14 21.47 -18.15
CA ASP A 160 7.81 20.72 -19.23
C ASP A 160 8.89 19.79 -18.69
N GLU A 161 9.59 20.19 -17.63
CA GLU A 161 10.58 19.36 -16.93
C GLU A 161 9.94 18.11 -16.31
N GLN A 162 8.77 18.25 -15.69
CA GLN A 162 8.01 17.12 -15.14
C GLN A 162 7.53 16.19 -16.26
N VAL A 163 7.08 16.74 -17.39
CA VAL A 163 6.72 15.94 -18.57
C VAL A 163 7.92 15.17 -19.09
N ALA A 164 9.09 15.81 -19.21
CA ALA A 164 10.32 15.16 -19.65
C ALA A 164 10.70 14.00 -18.70
N SER A 165 10.64 14.22 -17.38
CA SER A 165 10.91 13.18 -16.38
C SER A 165 9.94 12.01 -16.47
N ILE A 166 8.65 12.27 -16.70
CA ILE A 166 7.63 11.24 -16.91
C ILE A 166 7.91 10.44 -18.19
N LYS A 167 8.27 11.09 -19.30
CA LYS A 167 8.62 10.41 -20.55
C LYS A 167 9.83 9.50 -20.38
N GLN A 168 10.87 9.96 -19.69
CA GLN A 168 12.02 9.12 -19.36
C GLN A 168 11.64 7.89 -18.52
N ALA A 169 10.72 8.05 -17.55
CA ALA A 169 10.22 6.91 -16.78
C ALA A 169 9.45 5.92 -17.66
N ILE A 170 8.66 6.40 -18.60
CA ILE A 170 7.93 5.56 -19.57
C ILE A 170 8.91 4.79 -20.46
N GLU A 171 9.91 5.46 -21.02
CA GLU A 171 10.94 4.82 -21.87
C GLU A 171 11.74 3.75 -21.12
N LYS A 172 12.06 4.03 -19.85
CA LYS A 172 12.89 3.13 -19.03
C LYS A 172 12.15 1.91 -18.49
N TYR A 173 10.89 2.06 -18.14
CA TYR A 173 10.14 1.05 -17.39
C TYR A 173 8.88 0.55 -18.11
N GLY A 174 8.52 1.15 -19.22
CA GLY A 174 7.31 0.82 -19.96
C GLY A 174 7.50 -0.30 -20.97
N SER A 175 6.54 -1.21 -21.06
CA SER A 175 6.41 -2.11 -22.21
C SER A 175 5.66 -1.37 -23.34
N PRO A 176 6.19 -1.27 -24.56
CA PRO A 176 5.60 -0.44 -25.62
C PRO A 176 4.13 -0.73 -25.90
N ASP A 177 3.73 -2.00 -25.99
CA ASP A 177 2.35 -2.40 -26.28
C ASP A 177 1.39 -2.09 -25.11
N GLU A 178 1.83 -2.29 -23.87
CA GLU A 178 1.04 -1.99 -22.70
C GLU A 178 0.89 -0.48 -22.50
N ILE A 179 1.97 0.29 -22.70
CA ILE A 179 1.94 1.76 -22.65
C ILE A 179 1.01 2.32 -23.71
N LYS A 180 1.02 1.78 -24.93
CA LYS A 180 0.08 2.21 -25.99
C LYS A 180 -1.37 2.01 -25.58
N TYR A 181 -1.69 0.87 -24.96
CA TYR A 181 -3.03 0.61 -24.42
C TYR A 181 -3.36 1.61 -23.31
N ASP A 182 -2.49 1.74 -22.31
CA ASP A 182 -2.70 2.59 -21.14
C ASP A 182 -2.85 4.07 -21.53
N TYR A 183 -2.03 4.53 -22.47
CA TYR A 183 -2.16 5.87 -23.04
C TYR A 183 -3.52 6.06 -23.73
N SER A 184 -4.02 5.05 -24.44
CA SER A 184 -5.31 5.16 -25.14
C SER A 184 -6.49 5.45 -24.21
N ILE A 185 -6.49 4.87 -23.01
CA ILE A 185 -7.55 5.02 -21.99
C ILE A 185 -7.33 6.16 -21.00
N ALA A 186 -6.18 6.83 -21.07
CA ALA A 186 -5.84 7.95 -20.18
C ALA A 186 -6.74 9.17 -20.41
N PRO A 187 -6.89 10.04 -19.41
CA PRO A 187 -7.62 11.31 -19.56
C PRO A 187 -7.07 12.14 -20.72
N GLN A 188 -7.98 12.75 -21.51
CA GLN A 188 -7.62 13.47 -22.75
C GLN A 188 -6.54 14.54 -22.53
N TRP A 189 -6.65 15.33 -21.46
CA TRP A 189 -5.67 16.37 -21.17
C TRP A 189 -4.27 15.82 -20.86
N ILE A 190 -4.19 14.64 -20.23
CA ILE A 190 -2.92 13.95 -19.97
C ILE A 190 -2.31 13.47 -21.28
N LYS A 191 -3.12 12.90 -22.19
CA LYS A 191 -2.68 12.51 -23.53
C LYS A 191 -2.11 13.71 -24.29
N GLN A 192 -2.82 14.83 -24.29
CA GLN A 192 -2.35 16.07 -24.95
C GLN A 192 -1.05 16.58 -24.33
N ARG A 193 -0.91 16.50 -22.99
CA ARG A 193 0.28 17.01 -22.31
C ARG A 193 1.51 16.10 -22.49
N LEU A 194 1.31 14.78 -22.51
CA LEU A 194 2.39 13.82 -22.72
C LEU A 194 2.78 13.72 -24.21
N ALA A 195 1.84 13.76 -25.13
CA ALA A 195 2.07 13.65 -26.59
C ALA A 195 3.03 12.50 -26.94
N LEU A 196 2.64 11.26 -26.52
CA LEU A 196 3.37 10.00 -26.79
C LEU A 196 3.03 9.46 -28.18
#